data_6b303f0f430243b7c6e60afc1befd0c1
#
_entry.id   6b303f0f430243b7c6e60afc1befd0c1
#
_cell.length_a   1.000
_cell.length_b   1.000
_cell.length_c   1.000
_cell.angle_alpha   90.00
_cell.angle_beta   90.00
_cell.angle_gamma   90.00
#
_symmetry.space_group_name_H-M   'P 1'
#
loop_
_entity.id
_entity.type
_entity.pdbx_description
1 polymer ?
#
loop_
_entity_poly.entity_id
_entity_poly.type
_entity_poly.pdbx_seq_one_letter_code
_entity_poly.pdbx_strand_id
1 'polypeptide(L)'
;RLYMAGNPRKAKSAGSFRESMAKNYRYFIVGGLFLILVIVLVIFLATRGTDVVKEGEQNSAIEDIASSVEVPKDKYEQDAYPNVNTICTSYMNAMSIGDSDTMASLSNALSDERRAFFEAQAQYISQYADYHFYTKAGPEENSYLVLVTYTLQIVSDANKLPALCSLYVCTDESGTLYINNSDLSENDEAYILALASQDDFKQLQDDVQLAYNDMLEKNPDLSARVTELRGQINSDVQAKLEAKKQAETEAAAAQAAEEAAALAAANAKTVRATDVVNIRSSSSTDSEVLGKTSQGQEFTRYEVLENGWSKIDYNGQEAYIKTEYLEEVNQEAGAEGGEVAASVREPGSTITVKENANIRSQPNTDSDSLGKASSGDTFTLVEEKDGWCKFTYDGKD
;
A
#
# COMPACT_ATOMS: atom_id res chain seq x y z
N ARG A 1 8.05 59.17 -20.06
CA ARG A 1 6.95 58.48 -19.32
C ARG A 1 6.94 57.01 -19.76
N LEU A 2 7.52 56.13 -18.95
CA LEU A 2 7.44 54.67 -19.10
C LEU A 2 6.23 54.19 -18.30
N TYR A 3 5.34 53.45 -18.95
CA TYR A 3 4.31 52.64 -18.29
C TYR A 3 4.82 51.20 -18.19
N MET A 4 4.98 50.69 -16.96
CA MET A 4 5.18 49.25 -16.70
C MET A 4 3.81 48.56 -16.65
N ALA A 5 3.60 47.58 -17.53
CA ALA A 5 2.44 46.70 -17.51
C ALA A 5 2.65 45.63 -16.42
N GLY A 6 1.82 45.66 -15.38
CA GLY A 6 1.76 44.62 -14.35
C GLY A 6 1.13 43.36 -14.90
N ASN A 7 1.81 42.24 -14.69
CA ASN A 7 1.36 40.90 -15.05
C ASN A 7 0.21 40.46 -14.10
N PRO A 8 -0.99 40.11 -14.58
CA PRO A 8 -2.05 39.65 -13.68
C PRO A 8 -1.75 38.22 -13.20
N ARG A 9 -1.46 38.08 -11.93
CA ARG A 9 -1.44 36.76 -11.26
C ARG A 9 -2.83 36.13 -11.39
N LYS A 10 -2.94 35.05 -12.14
CA LYS A 10 -4.15 34.22 -12.21
C LYS A 10 -4.50 33.74 -10.81
N ALA A 11 -5.59 34.23 -10.27
CA ALA A 11 -6.22 33.69 -9.09
C ALA A 11 -6.60 32.22 -9.39
N LYS A 12 -6.05 31.26 -8.64
CA LYS A 12 -6.50 29.87 -8.67
C LYS A 12 -7.95 29.86 -8.23
N SER A 13 -8.82 29.31 -9.08
CA SER A 13 -10.27 29.33 -8.92
C SER A 13 -10.68 28.63 -7.61
N ALA A 14 -11.57 29.27 -6.87
CA ALA A 14 -12.22 28.73 -5.68
C ALA A 14 -12.98 27.41 -5.94
N GLY A 15 -13.21 27.05 -7.20
CA GLY A 15 -13.85 25.80 -7.62
C GLY A 15 -13.02 24.55 -7.34
N SER A 16 -11.70 24.58 -7.53
CA SER A 16 -10.85 23.41 -7.32
C SER A 16 -10.70 23.05 -5.82
N PHE A 17 -10.83 24.04 -4.95
CA PHE A 17 -10.80 23.85 -3.50
C PHE A 17 -12.11 23.26 -2.99
N ARG A 18 -13.26 23.71 -3.54
CA ARG A 18 -14.58 23.14 -3.23
C ARG A 18 -14.72 21.68 -3.71
N GLU A 19 -14.23 21.35 -4.90
CA GLU A 19 -14.21 19.97 -5.41
C GLU A 19 -13.29 19.06 -4.59
N SER A 20 -12.13 19.53 -4.17
CA SER A 20 -11.23 18.76 -3.30
C SER A 20 -11.83 18.56 -1.89
N MET A 21 -12.55 19.56 -1.37
CA MET A 21 -13.26 19.49 -0.09
C MET A 21 -14.46 18.54 -0.14
N ALA A 22 -15.27 18.61 -1.22
CA ALA A 22 -16.38 17.68 -1.43
C ALA A 22 -15.91 16.23 -1.58
N LYS A 23 -14.75 16.02 -2.24
CA LYS A 23 -14.15 14.69 -2.42
C LYS A 23 -13.62 14.11 -1.10
N ASN A 24 -12.96 14.93 -0.28
CA ASN A 24 -12.46 14.51 1.04
C ASN A 24 -13.61 14.33 2.07
N TYR A 25 -14.69 15.07 1.94
CA TYR A 25 -15.89 14.94 2.79
C TYR A 25 -16.59 13.59 2.59
N ARG A 26 -16.65 13.06 1.37
CA ARG A 26 -17.18 11.73 1.08
C ARG A 26 -16.44 10.61 1.83
N TYR A 27 -15.11 10.68 1.92
CA TYR A 27 -14.32 9.72 2.71
C TYR A 27 -14.63 9.74 4.20
N PHE A 28 -15.11 10.88 4.73
CA PHE A 28 -15.53 11.01 6.12
C PHE A 28 -16.94 10.48 6.38
N ILE A 29 -17.86 10.62 5.44
CA ILE A 29 -19.26 10.23 5.63
C ILE A 29 -19.43 8.71 5.69
N VAL A 30 -18.74 7.94 4.87
CA VAL A 30 -18.98 6.51 4.69
C VAL A 30 -18.01 5.62 5.44
N GLY A 31 -16.79 6.03 5.57
CA GLY A 31 -15.77 5.29 6.33
C GLY A 31 -15.50 5.83 7.73
N GLY A 32 -16.09 6.96 8.11
CA GLY A 32 -15.72 7.68 9.30
C GLY A 32 -16.80 8.49 9.98
N LEU A 33 -18.06 8.43 9.54
CA LEU A 33 -19.10 9.35 9.99
C LEU A 33 -19.39 9.26 11.49
N PHE A 34 -19.06 8.18 12.13
CA PHE A 34 -19.26 7.99 13.56
C PHE A 34 -18.13 7.21 14.23
N LEU A 35 -16.94 7.28 13.68
CA LEU A 35 -15.79 6.78 14.41
C LEU A 35 -15.44 7.77 15.49
N ILE A 36 -16.06 7.58 16.64
CA ILE A 36 -15.71 8.29 17.87
C ILE A 36 -16.04 9.79 17.78
N LEU A 37 -17.24 10.14 18.14
CA LEU A 37 -17.66 11.52 18.41
C LEU A 37 -16.68 12.31 19.31
N VAL A 38 -15.67 11.63 19.83
CA VAL A 38 -14.71 12.15 20.79
C VAL A 38 -13.30 12.29 20.26
N ILE A 39 -12.83 11.40 19.37
CA ILE A 39 -11.44 11.44 18.90
C ILE A 39 -11.35 11.96 17.46
N VAL A 40 -12.30 11.68 16.59
CA VAL A 40 -12.28 12.07 15.17
C VAL A 40 -12.64 13.54 14.94
N LEU A 41 -13.46 14.16 15.80
CA LEU A 41 -13.67 15.60 15.70
C LEU A 41 -12.35 16.40 15.77
N VAL A 42 -11.31 15.84 16.37
CA VAL A 42 -10.01 16.48 16.53
C VAL A 42 -9.07 16.22 15.36
N ILE A 43 -9.10 15.06 14.72
CA ILE A 43 -8.31 14.85 13.48
C ILE A 43 -8.82 15.83 12.41
N PHE A 44 -10.11 16.03 12.31
CA PHE A 44 -10.72 16.98 11.39
C PHE A 44 -10.35 18.44 11.68
N LEU A 45 -10.24 18.83 12.96
CA LEU A 45 -9.87 20.20 13.35
C LEU A 45 -8.35 20.44 13.31
N ALA A 46 -7.52 19.41 13.52
CA ALA A 46 -6.06 19.54 13.51
C ALA A 46 -5.44 19.55 12.08
N THR A 47 -6.10 18.99 11.09
CA THR A 47 -5.65 19.01 9.68
C THR A 47 -6.12 20.25 8.91
N ARG A 48 -7.02 21.06 9.48
CA ARG A 48 -7.43 22.35 8.93
C ARG A 48 -6.72 23.47 9.66
N GLY A 49 -5.78 24.11 8.97
CA GLY A 49 -5.37 25.47 9.34
C GLY A 49 -6.61 26.38 9.43
N THR A 50 -6.91 26.82 10.61
CA THR A 50 -7.66 28.01 11.08
C THR A 50 -8.84 28.60 10.29
N ASP A 51 -9.50 27.88 9.41
CA ASP A 51 -10.78 28.32 8.88
C ASP A 51 -11.91 27.51 9.53
N VAL A 52 -12.46 28.06 10.61
CA VAL A 52 -13.66 27.56 11.30
C VAL A 52 -14.84 27.64 10.29
N VAL A 53 -15.16 26.53 9.64
CA VAL A 53 -16.43 26.38 8.93
C VAL A 53 -17.52 26.33 10.02
N LYS A 54 -18.42 27.27 9.98
CA LYS A 54 -19.50 27.39 10.95
C LYS A 54 -20.31 26.09 10.96
N GLU A 55 -20.47 25.52 12.14
CA GLU A 55 -21.20 24.28 12.43
C GLU A 55 -22.59 24.18 11.75
N GLY A 56 -23.25 25.32 11.50
CA GLY A 56 -24.54 25.41 10.82
C GLY A 56 -24.56 25.16 9.31
N GLU A 57 -23.43 25.39 8.57
CA GLU A 57 -23.40 25.13 7.12
C GLU A 57 -23.15 23.65 6.80
N GLN A 58 -22.52 22.92 7.69
CA GLN A 58 -22.23 21.50 7.54
C GLN A 58 -23.47 20.64 7.83
N ASN A 59 -24.25 20.99 8.83
CA ASN A 59 -25.50 20.31 9.16
C ASN A 59 -26.57 20.46 8.05
N SER A 60 -26.66 21.63 7.41
CA SER A 60 -27.65 21.83 6.33
C SER A 60 -27.32 20.98 5.08
N ALA A 61 -26.06 20.77 4.75
CA ALA A 61 -25.66 19.94 3.62
C ALA A 61 -25.94 18.44 3.87
N ILE A 62 -25.76 17.98 5.09
CA ILE A 62 -26.11 16.60 5.51
C ILE A 62 -27.64 16.40 5.47
N GLU A 63 -28.40 17.35 5.97
CA GLU A 63 -29.86 17.31 5.95
C GLU A 63 -30.44 17.34 4.52
N ASP A 64 -29.83 18.10 3.62
CA ASP A 64 -30.22 18.14 2.21
C ASP A 64 -29.98 16.79 1.51
N ILE A 65 -28.82 16.16 1.74
CA ILE A 65 -28.49 14.84 1.20
C ILE A 65 -29.42 13.77 1.81
N ALA A 66 -29.57 13.73 3.12
CA ALA A 66 -30.41 12.76 3.81
C ALA A 66 -31.88 12.86 3.40
N SER A 67 -32.38 14.06 3.07
CA SER A 67 -33.77 14.28 2.63
C SER A 67 -34.01 13.86 1.19
N SER A 68 -32.97 13.57 0.41
CA SER A 68 -33.08 13.19 -1.01
C SER A 68 -33.56 11.75 -1.22
N VAL A 69 -33.51 10.90 -0.18
CA VAL A 69 -33.86 9.47 -0.23
C VAL A 69 -34.88 9.12 0.80
N GLU A 70 -35.90 8.35 0.39
CA GLU A 70 -36.91 7.80 1.30
C GLU A 70 -36.41 6.49 1.93
N VAL A 71 -36.37 6.44 3.26
CA VAL A 71 -35.89 5.28 4.03
C VAL A 71 -36.99 4.80 4.98
N PRO A 72 -37.01 3.50 5.35
CA PRO A 72 -37.94 2.97 6.35
C PRO A 72 -37.85 3.75 7.67
N LYS A 73 -39.00 4.01 8.29
CA LYS A 73 -39.10 4.73 9.58
C LYS A 73 -39.16 3.80 10.78
N ASP A 74 -38.76 2.55 10.59
CA ASP A 74 -38.73 1.57 11.66
C ASP A 74 -37.65 1.96 12.69
N LYS A 75 -37.97 1.71 13.95
CA LYS A 75 -37.01 1.89 15.02
C LYS A 75 -35.86 0.87 14.88
N TYR A 76 -34.70 1.21 15.41
CA TYR A 76 -33.63 0.23 15.52
C TYR A 76 -34.03 -0.96 16.38
N GLU A 77 -33.45 -2.11 16.10
CA GLU A 77 -33.53 -3.30 16.94
C GLU A 77 -32.24 -3.43 17.75
N GLN A 78 -32.40 -3.49 19.09
CA GLN A 78 -31.23 -3.59 19.96
C GLN A 78 -30.86 -5.05 20.18
N ASP A 79 -29.58 -5.36 19.96
CA ASP A 79 -28.93 -6.68 20.19
C ASP A 79 -29.65 -7.87 19.50
N ALA A 80 -30.47 -7.60 18.48
CA ALA A 80 -31.39 -8.57 17.89
C ALA A 80 -30.78 -9.48 16.82
N TYR A 81 -29.61 -9.16 16.29
CA TYR A 81 -28.97 -9.85 15.16
C TYR A 81 -27.68 -10.57 15.58
N PRO A 82 -27.74 -11.82 16.11
CA PRO A 82 -26.56 -12.49 16.72
C PRO A 82 -25.33 -12.58 15.81
N ASN A 83 -25.52 -12.87 14.50
CA ASN A 83 -24.41 -13.00 13.56
C ASN A 83 -23.78 -11.63 13.26
N VAL A 84 -24.59 -10.58 13.09
CA VAL A 84 -24.14 -9.20 12.90
C VAL A 84 -23.42 -8.71 14.15
N ASN A 85 -23.98 -8.97 15.34
CA ASN A 85 -23.36 -8.60 16.60
C ASN A 85 -22.00 -9.30 16.79
N THR A 86 -21.88 -10.55 16.34
CA THR A 86 -20.62 -11.31 16.43
C THR A 86 -19.52 -10.71 15.58
N ILE A 87 -19.79 -10.37 14.32
CA ILE A 87 -18.76 -9.75 13.45
C ILE A 87 -18.41 -8.35 13.96
N CYS A 88 -19.39 -7.55 14.39
CA CYS A 88 -19.16 -6.26 14.99
C CYS A 88 -18.26 -6.37 16.24
N THR A 89 -18.55 -7.32 17.15
CA THR A 89 -17.74 -7.57 18.34
C THR A 89 -16.30 -7.93 17.97
N SER A 90 -16.11 -8.83 17.00
CA SER A 90 -14.78 -9.24 16.54
C SER A 90 -13.99 -8.07 15.97
N TYR A 91 -14.65 -7.24 15.15
CA TYR A 91 -14.04 -6.05 14.57
C TYR A 91 -13.69 -5.00 15.64
N MET A 92 -14.61 -4.73 16.59
CA MET A 92 -14.40 -3.81 17.70
C MET A 92 -13.25 -4.25 18.61
N ASN A 93 -13.14 -5.55 18.90
CA ASN A 93 -12.05 -6.11 19.68
C ASN A 93 -10.71 -5.91 18.95
N ALA A 94 -10.65 -6.20 17.65
CA ALA A 94 -9.46 -5.95 16.84
C ALA A 94 -9.07 -4.46 16.83
N MET A 95 -10.05 -3.55 16.69
CA MET A 95 -9.83 -2.10 16.82
C MET A 95 -9.21 -1.72 18.15
N SER A 96 -9.71 -2.29 19.27
CA SER A 96 -9.27 -1.92 20.62
C SER A 96 -7.80 -2.25 20.89
N ILE A 97 -7.29 -3.33 20.28
CA ILE A 97 -5.89 -3.78 20.44
C ILE A 97 -4.99 -3.43 19.24
N GLY A 98 -5.52 -2.73 18.24
CA GLY A 98 -4.77 -2.35 17.04
C GLY A 98 -4.41 -3.53 16.12
N ASP A 99 -5.16 -4.62 16.17
CA ASP A 99 -4.97 -5.78 15.28
C ASP A 99 -5.56 -5.47 13.89
N SER A 100 -4.77 -4.72 13.13
CA SER A 100 -5.14 -4.27 11.80
C SER A 100 -5.27 -5.41 10.78
N ASP A 101 -4.63 -6.54 10.99
CA ASP A 101 -4.74 -7.71 10.11
C ASP A 101 -6.08 -8.42 10.31
N THR A 102 -6.52 -8.60 11.56
CA THR A 102 -7.87 -9.09 11.85
C THR A 102 -8.93 -8.11 11.34
N MET A 103 -8.76 -6.79 11.52
CA MET A 103 -9.67 -5.80 10.93
C MET A 103 -9.76 -5.92 9.41
N ALA A 104 -8.65 -6.08 8.72
CA ALA A 104 -8.61 -6.28 7.27
C ALA A 104 -9.29 -7.57 6.83
N SER A 105 -9.15 -8.66 7.59
CA SER A 105 -9.79 -9.94 7.29
C SER A 105 -11.31 -9.95 7.48
N LEU A 106 -11.83 -9.06 8.33
CA LEU A 106 -13.25 -8.89 8.60
C LEU A 106 -13.93 -7.79 7.74
N SER A 107 -13.17 -7.11 6.89
CA SER A 107 -13.67 -6.00 6.08
C SER A 107 -13.23 -6.12 4.62
N ASN A 108 -13.93 -5.42 3.72
CA ASN A 108 -13.58 -5.38 2.30
C ASN A 108 -12.47 -4.39 1.97
N ALA A 109 -12.16 -3.46 2.88
CA ALA A 109 -11.08 -2.49 2.73
C ALA A 109 -10.61 -2.01 4.11
N LEU A 110 -9.33 -1.67 4.22
CA LEU A 110 -8.76 -1.00 5.38
C LEU A 110 -7.69 -0.02 4.89
N SER A 111 -8.01 1.28 4.96
CA SER A 111 -7.06 2.31 4.54
C SER A 111 -5.85 2.38 5.48
N ASP A 112 -4.74 2.93 4.95
CA ASP A 112 -3.51 3.11 5.72
C ASP A 112 -3.68 4.04 6.90
N GLU A 113 -4.50 5.09 6.73
CA GLU A 113 -4.82 6.03 7.81
C GLU A 113 -5.59 5.34 8.92
N ARG A 114 -6.56 4.48 8.58
CA ARG A 114 -7.34 3.73 9.57
C ARG A 114 -6.46 2.69 10.27
N ARG A 115 -5.61 1.99 9.54
CA ARG A 115 -4.62 1.06 10.11
C ARG A 115 -3.69 1.79 11.08
N ALA A 116 -3.06 2.88 10.64
CA ALA A 116 -2.16 3.67 11.45
C ALA A 116 -2.85 4.23 12.71
N PHE A 117 -4.11 4.65 12.58
CA PHE A 117 -4.88 5.19 13.70
C PHE A 117 -5.12 4.14 14.79
N PHE A 118 -5.65 2.96 14.46
CA PHE A 118 -5.95 1.94 15.46
C PHE A 118 -4.69 1.33 16.06
N GLU A 119 -3.63 1.14 15.29
CA GLU A 119 -2.33 0.72 15.78
C GLU A 119 -1.68 1.77 16.72
N ALA A 120 -1.86 3.06 16.45
CA ALA A 120 -1.39 4.12 17.35
C ALA A 120 -2.24 4.18 18.61
N GLN A 121 -3.56 4.17 18.47
CA GLN A 121 -4.51 4.25 19.57
C GLN A 121 -4.35 3.11 20.58
N ALA A 122 -4.09 1.88 20.13
CA ALA A 122 -3.92 0.71 20.96
C ALA A 122 -2.83 0.84 22.05
N GLN A 123 -1.90 1.77 21.89
CA GLN A 123 -0.89 2.05 22.91
C GLN A 123 -1.47 2.79 24.13
N TYR A 124 -2.58 3.47 23.96
CA TYR A 124 -3.18 4.36 24.95
C TYR A 124 -4.52 3.86 25.50
N ILE A 125 -5.14 2.91 24.82
CA ILE A 125 -6.43 2.34 25.21
C ILE A 125 -6.20 0.93 25.73
N SER A 126 -6.70 0.65 26.93
CA SER A 126 -6.55 -0.68 27.55
C SER A 126 -7.59 -1.66 27.06
N GLN A 127 -8.82 -1.18 26.80
CA GLN A 127 -9.90 -2.03 26.30
C GLN A 127 -11.10 -1.22 25.79
N TYR A 128 -11.89 -1.85 24.93
CA TYR A 128 -13.28 -1.57 24.65
C TYR A 128 -14.14 -2.62 25.34
N ALA A 129 -15.27 -2.24 25.90
CA ALA A 129 -16.16 -3.14 26.64
C ALA A 129 -17.63 -2.68 26.57
N ASP A 130 -18.51 -3.46 27.17
CA ASP A 130 -19.92 -3.11 27.36
C ASP A 130 -20.62 -2.77 26.03
N TYR A 131 -20.45 -3.62 24.99
CA TYR A 131 -21.02 -3.42 23.67
C TYR A 131 -22.54 -3.60 23.66
N HIS A 132 -23.26 -2.66 23.01
CA HIS A 132 -24.64 -2.80 22.59
C HIS A 132 -24.80 -2.37 21.14
N PHE A 133 -25.59 -3.16 20.40
CA PHE A 133 -25.75 -3.03 18.96
C PHE A 133 -27.16 -2.58 18.63
N TYR A 134 -27.28 -1.45 17.92
CA TYR A 134 -28.53 -0.84 17.51
C TYR A 134 -28.58 -0.88 15.99
N THR A 135 -29.41 -1.77 15.45
CA THR A 135 -29.36 -2.21 14.05
C THR A 135 -30.57 -1.77 13.28
N LYS A 136 -30.34 -1.23 12.07
CA LYS A 136 -31.35 -1.02 11.03
C LYS A 136 -30.91 -1.68 9.73
N ALA A 137 -31.88 -2.08 8.87
CA ALA A 137 -31.58 -2.58 7.54
C ALA A 137 -30.86 -1.49 6.71
N GLY A 138 -29.81 -1.87 6.02
CA GLY A 138 -29.07 -0.99 5.09
C GLY A 138 -29.70 -0.90 3.71
N PRO A 139 -29.05 -0.18 2.75
CA PRO A 139 -29.57 -0.01 1.40
C PRO A 139 -29.51 -1.30 0.55
N GLU A 140 -28.53 -2.14 0.76
CA GLU A 140 -28.35 -3.39 0.05
C GLU A 140 -29.10 -4.55 0.72
N GLU A 141 -29.45 -5.57 -0.05
CA GLU A 141 -30.08 -6.78 0.50
C GLU A 141 -29.15 -7.45 1.52
N ASN A 142 -29.69 -7.80 2.69
CA ASN A 142 -28.92 -8.37 3.81
C ASN A 142 -27.72 -7.50 4.25
N SER A 143 -27.88 -6.17 4.17
CA SER A 143 -26.95 -5.22 4.75
C SER A 143 -27.55 -4.50 5.95
N TYR A 144 -26.70 -3.99 6.85
CA TYR A 144 -27.12 -3.45 8.13
C TYR A 144 -26.29 -2.23 8.52
N LEU A 145 -26.96 -1.13 8.87
CA LEU A 145 -26.34 -0.04 9.59
C LEU A 145 -26.43 -0.32 11.09
N VAL A 146 -25.29 -0.45 11.75
CA VAL A 146 -25.19 -0.79 13.17
C VAL A 146 -24.53 0.37 13.91
N LEU A 147 -25.25 1.03 14.82
CA LEU A 147 -24.64 1.88 15.82
C LEU A 147 -24.22 0.99 17.00
N VAL A 148 -22.96 1.13 17.40
CA VAL A 148 -22.39 0.36 18.53
C VAL A 148 -22.07 1.33 19.65
N THR A 149 -22.76 1.22 20.77
CA THR A 149 -22.33 1.88 22.00
C THR A 149 -21.40 0.99 22.78
N TYR A 150 -20.39 1.58 23.39
CA TYR A 150 -19.39 0.84 24.16
C TYR A 150 -18.74 1.75 25.19
N THR A 151 -17.94 1.16 26.07
CA THR A 151 -17.07 1.92 26.96
C THR A 151 -15.61 1.77 26.53
N LEU A 152 -14.88 2.86 26.60
CA LEU A 152 -13.45 2.93 26.28
C LEU A 152 -12.71 3.26 27.58
N GLN A 153 -11.66 2.48 27.87
CA GLN A 153 -10.80 2.70 29.03
C GLN A 153 -9.39 3.09 28.60
N ILE A 154 -8.90 4.21 29.12
CA ILE A 154 -7.52 4.68 28.89
C ILE A 154 -6.56 3.87 29.77
N VAL A 155 -5.37 3.56 29.26
CA VAL A 155 -4.29 2.89 30.01
C VAL A 155 -3.98 3.69 31.29
N SER A 156 -3.95 2.99 32.42
CA SER A 156 -3.70 3.57 33.74
C SER A 156 -4.79 4.52 34.26
N ASP A 157 -5.99 4.50 33.68
CA ASP A 157 -7.15 5.22 34.15
C ASP A 157 -8.28 4.23 34.45
N ALA A 158 -9.01 4.43 35.58
CA ALA A 158 -10.10 3.56 35.98
C ALA A 158 -11.46 3.96 35.36
N ASN A 159 -11.54 5.15 34.77
CA ASN A 159 -12.78 5.65 34.19
C ASN A 159 -13.08 4.92 32.87
N LYS A 160 -14.36 4.60 32.69
CA LYS A 160 -14.88 4.03 31.44
C LYS A 160 -15.62 5.12 30.68
N LEU A 161 -14.99 5.65 29.65
CA LEU A 161 -15.57 6.69 28.80
C LEU A 161 -16.65 6.09 27.90
N PRO A 162 -17.90 6.59 27.93
CA PRO A 162 -18.91 6.16 26.97
C PRO A 162 -18.52 6.61 25.56
N ALA A 163 -18.73 5.73 24.60
CA ALA A 163 -18.37 5.93 23.20
C ALA A 163 -19.42 5.33 22.28
N LEU A 164 -19.45 5.79 21.04
CA LEU A 164 -20.33 5.29 19.99
C LEU A 164 -19.56 5.27 18.66
N CYS A 165 -19.74 4.22 17.88
CA CYS A 165 -19.33 4.18 16.49
C CYS A 165 -20.42 3.60 15.61
N SER A 166 -20.31 3.76 14.29
CA SER A 166 -21.16 3.10 13.31
C SER A 166 -20.37 2.10 12.48
N LEU A 167 -20.98 0.97 12.19
CA LEU A 167 -20.47 -0.03 11.28
C LEU A 167 -21.51 -0.30 10.20
N TYR A 168 -21.06 -0.40 8.95
CA TYR A 168 -21.90 -0.85 7.85
C TYR A 168 -21.52 -2.30 7.55
N VAL A 169 -22.43 -3.22 7.86
CA VAL A 169 -22.23 -4.65 7.67
C VAL A 169 -22.94 -5.08 6.41
N CYS A 170 -22.25 -5.75 5.51
CA CYS A 170 -22.80 -6.30 4.28
C CYS A 170 -22.63 -7.81 4.24
N THR A 171 -23.37 -8.45 3.33
CA THR A 171 -23.28 -9.87 3.05
C THR A 171 -22.77 -10.07 1.63
N ASP A 172 -21.76 -10.89 1.45
CA ASP A 172 -21.24 -11.24 0.15
C ASP A 172 -22.09 -12.28 -0.59
N GLU A 173 -21.74 -12.61 -1.83
CA GLU A 173 -22.43 -13.61 -2.65
C GLU A 173 -22.45 -15.02 -2.03
N SER A 174 -21.52 -15.32 -1.14
CA SER A 174 -21.46 -16.60 -0.41
C SER A 174 -22.32 -16.63 0.87
N GLY A 175 -22.91 -15.50 1.24
CA GLY A 175 -23.67 -15.33 2.49
C GLY A 175 -22.79 -14.99 3.68
N THR A 176 -21.50 -14.63 3.48
CA THR A 176 -20.57 -14.25 4.53
C THR A 176 -20.71 -12.77 4.85
N LEU A 177 -20.83 -12.43 6.15
CA LEU A 177 -20.86 -11.05 6.62
C LEU A 177 -19.46 -10.43 6.59
N TYR A 178 -19.38 -9.16 6.22
CA TYR A 178 -18.16 -8.35 6.30
C TYR A 178 -18.48 -6.89 6.66
N ILE A 179 -17.51 -6.17 7.20
CA ILE A 179 -17.61 -4.73 7.46
C ILE A 179 -17.27 -4.00 6.15
N ASN A 180 -18.20 -3.23 5.64
CA ASN A 180 -17.96 -2.44 4.43
C ASN A 180 -17.27 -1.11 4.80
N ASN A 181 -16.01 -1.00 4.42
CA ASN A 181 -15.18 0.19 4.57
C ASN A 181 -14.83 0.86 3.22
N SER A 182 -15.34 0.32 2.11
CA SER A 182 -15.13 0.90 0.77
C SER A 182 -16.02 2.12 0.55
N ASP A 183 -15.68 2.89 -0.47
CA ASP A 183 -16.53 3.99 -0.94
C ASP A 183 -17.90 3.45 -1.35
N LEU A 184 -18.94 4.16 -0.96
CA LEU A 184 -20.32 3.84 -1.32
C LEU A 184 -20.76 4.60 -2.57
N SER A 185 -21.81 4.12 -3.21
CA SER A 185 -22.53 4.91 -4.21
C SER A 185 -23.17 6.13 -3.54
N GLU A 186 -23.42 7.18 -4.33
CA GLU A 186 -24.10 8.39 -3.81
C GLU A 186 -25.48 8.07 -3.20
N ASN A 187 -26.17 7.07 -3.74
CA ASN A 187 -27.49 6.66 -3.25
C ASN A 187 -27.38 5.91 -1.91
N ASP A 188 -26.40 5.00 -1.79
CA ASP A 188 -26.21 4.25 -0.54
C ASP A 188 -25.73 5.17 0.58
N GLU A 189 -24.85 6.10 0.26
CA GLU A 189 -24.40 7.14 1.18
C GLU A 189 -25.59 7.96 1.69
N ALA A 190 -26.44 8.46 0.78
CA ALA A 190 -27.63 9.21 1.14
C ALA A 190 -28.62 8.39 1.98
N TYR A 191 -28.78 7.11 1.66
CA TYR A 191 -29.63 6.19 2.44
C TYR A 191 -29.11 6.02 3.87
N ILE A 192 -27.82 5.74 4.03
CA ILE A 192 -27.19 5.56 5.34
C ILE A 192 -27.27 6.86 6.16
N LEU A 193 -27.06 8.01 5.53
CA LEU A 193 -27.22 9.31 6.19
C LEU A 193 -28.67 9.55 6.64
N ALA A 194 -29.65 9.20 5.80
CA ALA A 194 -31.04 9.33 6.15
C ALA A 194 -31.45 8.44 7.34
N LEU A 195 -30.94 7.20 7.40
CA LEU A 195 -31.09 6.32 8.55
C LEU A 195 -30.47 6.90 9.82
N ALA A 196 -29.20 7.34 9.71
CA ALA A 196 -28.45 7.90 10.82
C ALA A 196 -29.05 9.20 11.38
N SER A 197 -29.83 9.91 10.55
CA SER A 197 -30.49 11.17 10.91
C SER A 197 -31.87 10.97 11.56
N GLN A 198 -32.36 9.74 11.69
CA GLN A 198 -33.65 9.47 12.32
C GLN A 198 -33.59 9.72 13.84
N ASP A 199 -34.74 10.10 14.40
CA ASP A 199 -34.85 10.56 15.79
C ASP A 199 -34.30 9.56 16.83
N ASP A 200 -34.54 8.26 16.61
CA ASP A 200 -34.08 7.22 17.51
C ASP A 200 -32.54 7.07 17.50
N PHE A 201 -31.89 7.17 16.35
CA PHE A 201 -30.42 7.18 16.25
C PHE A 201 -29.82 8.50 16.73
N LYS A 202 -30.44 9.65 16.43
CA LYS A 202 -30.06 10.95 16.98
C LYS A 202 -30.11 10.96 18.50
N GLN A 203 -31.21 10.47 19.09
CA GLN A 203 -31.33 10.39 20.53
C GLN A 203 -30.25 9.53 21.17
N LEU A 204 -29.93 8.38 20.57
CA LEU A 204 -28.83 7.53 21.06
C LEU A 204 -27.47 8.24 21.00
N GLN A 205 -27.20 9.00 19.95
CA GLN A 205 -25.99 9.81 19.80
C GLN A 205 -25.92 10.90 20.87
N ASP A 206 -27.03 11.62 21.06
CA ASP A 206 -27.13 12.69 22.06
C ASP A 206 -26.95 12.16 23.49
N ASP A 207 -27.52 11.01 23.80
CA ASP A 207 -27.40 10.36 25.10
C ASP A 207 -25.94 9.98 25.42
N VAL A 208 -25.24 9.38 24.44
CA VAL A 208 -23.80 9.04 24.60
C VAL A 208 -22.95 10.30 24.73
N GLN A 209 -23.22 11.34 23.91
CA GLN A 209 -22.50 12.59 23.96
C GLN A 209 -22.68 13.31 25.30
N LEU A 210 -23.91 13.34 25.81
CA LEU A 210 -24.20 13.91 27.12
C LEU A 210 -23.46 13.17 28.24
N ALA A 211 -23.51 11.83 28.23
CA ALA A 211 -22.81 11.01 29.22
C ALA A 211 -21.30 11.21 29.18
N TYR A 212 -20.73 11.33 27.98
CA TYR A 212 -19.32 11.62 27.79
C TYR A 212 -18.93 13.01 28.33
N ASN A 213 -19.68 14.05 27.96
CA ASN A 213 -19.43 15.41 28.39
C ASN A 213 -19.55 15.56 29.91
N ASP A 214 -20.60 14.95 30.51
CA ASP A 214 -20.81 14.90 31.96
C ASP A 214 -19.64 14.22 32.68
N MET A 215 -19.09 13.15 32.12
CA MET A 215 -17.92 12.48 32.69
C MET A 215 -16.67 13.36 32.68
N LEU A 216 -16.40 14.07 31.58
CA LEU A 216 -15.26 14.96 31.46
C LEU A 216 -15.40 16.20 32.37
N GLU A 217 -16.61 16.77 32.49
CA GLU A 217 -16.89 17.91 33.35
C GLU A 217 -16.65 17.55 34.82
N LYS A 218 -17.09 16.34 35.23
CA LYS A 218 -16.89 15.85 36.60
C LYS A 218 -15.46 15.39 36.89
N ASN A 219 -14.63 15.18 35.89
CA ASN A 219 -13.26 14.65 35.99
C ASN A 219 -12.27 15.52 35.19
N PRO A 220 -11.84 16.71 35.71
CA PRO A 220 -10.94 17.60 34.97
C PRO A 220 -9.60 16.98 34.59
N ASP A 221 -9.04 16.08 35.43
CA ASP A 221 -7.79 15.35 35.11
C ASP A 221 -7.97 14.41 33.94
N LEU A 222 -9.10 13.69 33.87
CA LEU A 222 -9.46 12.87 32.74
C LEU A 222 -9.64 13.70 31.44
N SER A 223 -10.28 14.87 31.56
CA SER A 223 -10.46 15.80 30.45
C SER A 223 -9.11 16.27 29.89
N ALA A 224 -8.18 16.67 30.77
CA ALA A 224 -6.82 17.04 30.38
C ALA A 224 -6.08 15.87 29.72
N ARG A 225 -6.19 14.67 30.28
CA ARG A 225 -5.58 13.45 29.75
C ARG A 225 -6.12 13.08 28.36
N VAL A 226 -7.42 13.14 28.15
CA VAL A 226 -8.05 12.91 26.83
C VAL A 226 -7.52 13.91 25.80
N THR A 227 -7.38 15.17 26.16
CA THR A 227 -6.85 16.21 25.28
C THR A 227 -5.39 15.94 24.89
N GLU A 228 -4.56 15.56 25.86
CA GLU A 228 -3.16 15.17 25.62
C GLU A 228 -3.06 13.96 24.69
N LEU A 229 -3.82 12.89 24.97
CA LEU A 229 -3.81 11.66 24.18
C LEU A 229 -4.23 11.87 22.73
N ARG A 230 -5.16 12.78 22.48
CA ARG A 230 -5.52 13.16 21.09
C ARG A 230 -4.32 13.68 20.32
N GLY A 231 -3.54 14.55 20.93
CA GLY A 231 -2.32 15.08 20.32
C GLY A 231 -1.28 14.00 20.07
N GLN A 232 -1.08 13.10 21.03
CA GLN A 232 -0.13 11.99 20.92
C GLN A 232 -0.53 11.01 19.84
N ILE A 233 -1.80 10.54 19.81
CA ILE A 233 -2.30 9.63 18.77
C ILE A 233 -2.14 10.24 17.37
N ASN A 234 -2.49 11.53 17.20
CA ASN A 234 -2.31 12.20 15.91
C ASN A 234 -0.84 12.24 15.46
N SER A 235 0.06 12.55 16.40
CA SER A 235 1.50 12.55 16.12
C SER A 235 2.00 11.16 15.70
N ASP A 236 1.56 10.12 16.40
CA ASP A 236 1.95 8.74 16.12
C ASP A 236 1.39 8.25 14.77
N VAL A 237 0.16 8.64 14.42
CA VAL A 237 -0.44 8.36 13.11
C VAL A 237 0.38 8.99 11.99
N GLN A 238 0.74 10.27 12.12
CA GLN A 238 1.56 10.94 11.12
C GLN A 238 2.94 10.29 10.98
N ALA A 239 3.58 9.93 12.10
CA ALA A 239 4.87 9.24 12.08
C ALA A 239 4.79 7.87 11.39
N LYS A 240 3.72 7.09 11.62
CA LYS A 240 3.50 5.80 10.97
C LYS A 240 3.28 5.95 9.45
N LEU A 241 2.47 6.92 9.03
CA LEU A 241 2.20 7.17 7.61
C LEU A 241 3.46 7.64 6.87
N GLU A 242 4.25 8.51 7.49
CA GLU A 242 5.52 8.98 6.94
C GLU A 242 6.53 7.82 6.81
N ALA A 243 6.67 6.98 7.84
CA ALA A 243 7.54 5.81 7.82
C ALA A 243 7.13 4.81 6.72
N LYS A 244 5.83 4.58 6.54
CA LYS A 244 5.32 3.72 5.46
C LYS A 244 5.66 4.29 4.09
N LYS A 245 5.40 5.57 3.85
CA LYS A 245 5.71 6.26 2.60
C LYS A 245 7.20 6.20 2.27
N GLN A 246 8.06 6.37 3.28
CA GLN A 246 9.50 6.25 3.12
C GLN A 246 9.90 4.83 2.73
N ALA A 247 9.35 3.81 3.41
CA ALA A 247 9.63 2.41 3.09
C ALA A 247 9.18 2.02 1.68
N GLU A 248 8.02 2.50 1.23
CA GLU A 248 7.53 2.29 -0.15
C GLU A 248 8.45 2.96 -1.19
N THR A 249 8.93 4.17 -0.89
CA THR A 249 9.86 4.90 -1.76
C THR A 249 11.21 4.17 -1.87
N GLU A 250 11.74 3.67 -0.75
CA GLU A 250 12.98 2.90 -0.71
C GLU A 250 12.83 1.55 -1.45
N ALA A 251 11.70 0.86 -1.26
CA ALA A 251 11.41 -0.39 -1.97
C ALA A 251 11.28 -0.19 -3.49
N ALA A 252 10.61 0.87 -3.93
CA ALA A 252 10.49 1.22 -5.35
C ALA A 252 11.86 1.57 -5.96
N ALA A 253 12.71 2.29 -5.22
CA ALA A 253 14.07 2.61 -5.67
C ALA A 253 14.95 1.36 -5.77
N ALA A 254 14.84 0.43 -4.83
CA ALA A 254 15.55 -0.84 -4.85
C ALA A 254 15.12 -1.70 -6.05
N GLN A 255 13.81 -1.80 -6.31
CA GLN A 255 13.29 -2.53 -7.46
C GLN A 255 13.75 -1.92 -8.78
N ALA A 256 13.72 -0.59 -8.93
CA ALA A 256 14.21 0.10 -10.12
C ALA A 256 15.71 -0.13 -10.35
N ALA A 257 16.51 -0.19 -9.27
CA ALA A 257 17.92 -0.49 -9.35
C ALA A 257 18.18 -1.96 -9.80
N GLU A 258 17.38 -2.90 -9.30
CA GLU A 258 17.46 -4.31 -9.70
C GLU A 258 17.08 -4.49 -11.18
N GLU A 259 16.00 -3.86 -11.63
CA GLU A 259 15.58 -3.88 -13.04
C GLU A 259 16.65 -3.26 -13.96
N ALA A 260 17.26 -2.14 -13.54
CA ALA A 260 18.35 -1.52 -14.30
C ALA A 260 19.58 -2.41 -14.38
N ALA A 261 19.95 -3.10 -13.29
CA ALA A 261 21.05 -4.05 -13.27
C ALA A 261 20.78 -5.27 -14.16
N ALA A 262 19.55 -5.80 -14.13
CA ALA A 262 19.13 -6.91 -14.99
C ALA A 262 19.19 -6.54 -16.49
N LEU A 263 18.73 -5.32 -16.83
CA LEU A 263 18.80 -4.81 -18.20
C LEU A 263 20.24 -4.61 -18.67
N ALA A 264 21.10 -4.07 -17.80
CA ALA A 264 22.53 -3.92 -18.09
C ALA A 264 23.21 -5.28 -18.32
N ALA A 265 22.89 -6.28 -17.48
CA ALA A 265 23.39 -7.65 -17.67
C ALA A 265 22.92 -8.30 -18.97
N ALA A 266 21.64 -8.10 -19.34
CA ALA A 266 21.07 -8.62 -20.60
C ALA A 266 21.70 -7.99 -21.85
N ASN A 267 22.14 -6.73 -21.74
CA ASN A 267 22.81 -5.99 -22.82
C ASN A 267 24.33 -6.14 -22.83
N ALA A 268 24.87 -6.88 -21.86
CA ALA A 268 26.32 -7.06 -21.73
C ALA A 268 26.94 -7.72 -22.97
N LYS A 269 28.00 -7.12 -23.48
CA LYS A 269 28.79 -7.64 -24.59
C LYS A 269 30.24 -7.70 -24.23
N THR A 270 30.95 -8.74 -24.69
CA THR A 270 32.39 -8.79 -24.60
C THR A 270 33.00 -7.86 -25.65
N VAL A 271 33.83 -6.96 -25.21
CA VAL A 271 34.61 -6.03 -26.06
C VAL A 271 36.08 -6.19 -25.79
N ARG A 272 36.93 -5.89 -26.78
CA ARG A 272 38.38 -5.97 -26.70
C ARG A 272 38.98 -4.60 -26.95
N ALA A 273 39.96 -4.23 -26.13
CA ALA A 273 40.69 -2.99 -26.32
C ALA A 273 41.65 -3.08 -27.54
N THR A 274 41.55 -2.13 -28.43
CA THR A 274 42.38 -2.04 -29.67
C THR A 274 43.70 -1.33 -29.40
N ASP A 275 43.84 -0.57 -28.32
CA ASP A 275 45.01 0.21 -27.95
C ASP A 275 45.17 0.34 -26.43
N VAL A 276 46.29 0.89 -25.97
CA VAL A 276 46.59 1.19 -24.58
C VAL A 276 46.03 2.55 -24.21
N VAL A 277 44.86 2.58 -23.59
CA VAL A 277 44.13 3.80 -23.21
C VAL A 277 43.79 3.84 -21.73
N ASN A 278 43.43 5.00 -21.23
CA ASN A 278 43.00 5.16 -19.83
C ASN A 278 41.60 4.59 -19.60
N ILE A 279 41.49 3.83 -18.52
CA ILE A 279 40.20 3.42 -17.89
C ILE A 279 39.90 4.46 -16.85
N ARG A 280 38.66 5.00 -16.85
CA ARG A 280 38.28 6.16 -16.04
C ARG A 280 37.08 5.91 -15.15
N SER A 281 36.97 6.70 -14.07
CA SER A 281 35.86 6.60 -13.10
C SER A 281 34.52 7.19 -13.60
N SER A 282 34.56 7.97 -14.69
CA SER A 282 33.33 8.47 -15.36
C SER A 282 33.60 8.68 -16.85
N SER A 283 32.52 8.95 -17.61
CA SER A 283 32.58 9.16 -19.07
C SER A 283 33.14 10.55 -19.46
N SER A 284 34.28 10.95 -18.86
CA SER A 284 34.94 12.23 -19.09
C SER A 284 36.45 12.08 -19.09
N THR A 285 37.14 12.88 -19.93
CA THR A 285 38.62 12.95 -19.95
C THR A 285 39.21 13.60 -18.69
N ASP A 286 38.37 14.33 -17.93
CA ASP A 286 38.81 15.03 -16.72
C ASP A 286 38.62 14.17 -15.45
N SER A 287 37.96 13.00 -15.59
CA SER A 287 37.73 12.08 -14.47
C SER A 287 39.01 11.31 -14.08
N GLU A 288 39.01 10.77 -12.88
CA GLU A 288 40.11 9.98 -12.33
C GLU A 288 40.44 8.78 -13.21
N VAL A 289 41.72 8.52 -13.38
CA VAL A 289 42.25 7.36 -14.10
C VAL A 289 42.37 6.19 -13.13
N LEU A 290 41.53 5.16 -13.32
CA LEU A 290 41.54 3.94 -12.52
C LEU A 290 42.59 2.93 -12.97
N GLY A 291 43.01 3.01 -14.23
CA GLY A 291 43.99 2.11 -14.81
C GLY A 291 44.21 2.37 -16.31
N LYS A 292 44.90 1.45 -16.96
CA LYS A 292 45.11 1.47 -18.42
C LYS A 292 44.76 0.12 -18.99
N THR A 293 44.21 0.12 -20.20
CA THR A 293 44.04 -1.10 -20.98
C THR A 293 45.37 -1.66 -21.46
N SER A 294 45.38 -2.95 -21.78
CA SER A 294 46.42 -3.55 -22.65
C SER A 294 45.78 -3.87 -24.00
N GLN A 295 46.52 -3.79 -25.09
CA GLN A 295 46.02 -4.17 -26.40
C GLN A 295 45.56 -5.63 -26.38
N GLY A 296 44.33 -5.89 -26.85
CA GLY A 296 43.70 -7.21 -26.83
C GLY A 296 43.05 -7.58 -25.49
N GLN A 297 43.08 -6.72 -24.47
CA GLN A 297 42.41 -6.97 -23.19
C GLN A 297 40.89 -6.94 -23.37
N GLU A 298 40.21 -7.95 -22.84
CA GLU A 298 38.76 -8.08 -22.92
C GLU A 298 38.07 -7.47 -21.68
N PHE A 299 36.91 -6.88 -21.91
CA PHE A 299 36.04 -6.29 -20.92
C PHE A 299 34.58 -6.66 -21.18
N THR A 300 33.76 -6.74 -20.14
CA THR A 300 32.31 -6.74 -20.27
C THR A 300 31.83 -5.30 -20.44
N ARG A 301 31.21 -4.99 -21.56
CA ARG A 301 30.57 -3.69 -21.83
C ARG A 301 29.09 -3.78 -21.56
N TYR A 302 28.58 -2.95 -20.67
CA TYR A 302 27.16 -2.89 -20.31
C TYR A 302 26.39 -1.90 -21.17
N GLU A 303 27.04 -0.81 -21.61
CA GLU A 303 26.35 0.28 -22.30
C GLU A 303 27.33 1.06 -23.21
N VAL A 304 26.80 1.59 -24.30
CA VAL A 304 27.45 2.60 -25.14
C VAL A 304 26.72 3.92 -24.94
N LEU A 305 27.41 4.91 -24.42
CA LEU A 305 26.86 6.23 -24.13
C LEU A 305 26.90 7.13 -25.39
N GLU A 306 25.94 8.04 -25.51
CA GLU A 306 25.84 8.99 -26.63
C GLU A 306 27.06 9.89 -26.76
N ASN A 307 27.80 10.14 -25.67
CA ASN A 307 29.01 10.96 -25.65
C ASN A 307 30.27 10.20 -26.11
N GLY A 308 30.14 9.01 -26.70
CA GLY A 308 31.23 8.23 -27.24
C GLY A 308 32.07 7.45 -26.23
N TRP A 309 31.52 7.24 -25.04
CA TRP A 309 32.10 6.38 -24.01
C TRP A 309 31.33 5.06 -23.89
N SER A 310 32.05 4.01 -23.49
CA SER A 310 31.48 2.72 -23.12
C SER A 310 31.64 2.50 -21.62
N LYS A 311 30.56 2.10 -20.98
CA LYS A 311 30.50 1.65 -19.60
C LYS A 311 30.91 0.17 -19.55
N ILE A 312 31.93 -0.14 -18.75
CA ILE A 312 32.53 -1.47 -18.67
C ILE A 312 32.66 -1.95 -17.23
N ASP A 313 32.84 -3.25 -17.04
CA ASP A 313 33.37 -3.82 -15.79
C ASP A 313 34.91 -3.69 -15.76
N TYR A 314 35.43 -3.14 -14.69
CA TYR A 314 36.83 -3.14 -14.39
C TYR A 314 37.09 -3.58 -12.96
N ASN A 315 37.51 -4.84 -12.78
CA ASN A 315 37.75 -5.45 -11.46
C ASN A 315 36.50 -5.43 -10.54
N GLY A 316 35.30 -5.67 -11.08
CA GLY A 316 34.04 -5.67 -10.35
C GLY A 316 33.50 -4.26 -10.02
N GLN A 317 34.05 -3.22 -10.66
CA GLN A 317 33.61 -1.83 -10.52
C GLN A 317 33.23 -1.24 -11.88
N GLU A 318 32.26 -0.35 -11.85
CA GLU A 318 31.88 0.44 -13.00
C GLU A 318 33.03 1.37 -13.41
N ALA A 319 33.42 1.31 -14.69
CA ALA A 319 34.44 2.15 -15.26
C ALA A 319 34.12 2.51 -16.72
N TYR A 320 34.89 3.40 -17.30
CA TYR A 320 34.61 3.96 -18.62
C TYR A 320 35.85 3.95 -19.51
N ILE A 321 35.63 3.52 -20.76
CA ILE A 321 36.63 3.59 -21.85
C ILE A 321 35.98 4.29 -23.04
N LYS A 322 36.71 5.08 -23.82
CA LYS A 322 36.17 5.61 -25.06
C LYS A 322 35.84 4.50 -26.03
N THR A 323 34.62 4.52 -26.59
CA THR A 323 34.07 3.47 -27.47
C THR A 323 34.95 3.23 -28.71
N GLU A 324 35.63 4.28 -29.23
CA GLU A 324 36.50 4.19 -30.39
C GLU A 324 37.74 3.26 -30.22
N TYR A 325 38.08 2.94 -28.95
CA TYR A 325 39.19 2.03 -28.61
C TYR A 325 38.70 0.62 -28.23
N LEU A 326 37.43 0.30 -28.49
CA LEU A 326 36.83 -1.01 -28.21
C LEU A 326 36.26 -1.61 -29.48
N GLU A 327 36.60 -2.86 -29.75
CA GLU A 327 35.93 -3.67 -30.78
C GLU A 327 35.04 -4.73 -30.12
N GLU A 328 33.87 -5.02 -30.69
CA GLU A 328 33.06 -6.14 -30.21
C GLU A 328 33.72 -7.45 -30.58
N VAL A 329 33.90 -8.31 -29.57
CA VAL A 329 34.32 -9.68 -29.81
C VAL A 329 33.11 -10.47 -30.24
N ASN A 330 32.91 -10.55 -31.58
CA ASN A 330 31.94 -11.51 -32.11
C ASN A 330 32.48 -12.89 -31.75
N GLN A 331 31.76 -13.67 -31.00
CA GLN A 331 32.06 -15.10 -30.78
C GLN A 331 31.81 -15.90 -32.07
N GLU A 332 32.49 -15.49 -33.15
CA GLU A 332 32.63 -16.26 -34.38
C GLU A 332 34.10 -16.24 -34.79
N ALA A 333 34.92 -17.11 -34.22
CA ALA A 333 36.01 -17.79 -34.90
C ALA A 333 36.94 -18.50 -33.88
N GLY A 334 36.76 -19.79 -33.74
CA GLY A 334 37.72 -20.62 -33.05
C GLY A 334 37.20 -21.96 -32.59
N ALA A 335 36.46 -22.67 -33.43
CA ALA A 335 36.41 -24.12 -33.39
C ALA A 335 35.95 -24.60 -34.76
N GLU A 336 36.93 -25.07 -35.54
CA GLU A 336 36.62 -26.01 -36.62
C GLU A 336 35.94 -27.26 -36.02
N GLY A 337 34.76 -27.56 -36.50
CA GLY A 337 34.12 -28.85 -36.25
C GLY A 337 32.68 -28.76 -35.77
N GLY A 338 31.73 -28.68 -36.70
CA GLY A 338 30.36 -29.18 -36.46
C GLY A 338 29.28 -28.12 -36.28
N GLU A 339 28.74 -27.71 -37.39
CA GLU A 339 27.42 -27.18 -37.62
C GLU A 339 26.39 -27.73 -36.61
N VAL A 340 25.77 -26.88 -35.77
CA VAL A 340 24.34 -26.99 -35.46
C VAL A 340 23.79 -25.59 -35.11
N ALA A 341 22.88 -25.14 -35.96
CA ALA A 341 21.94 -24.06 -35.68
C ALA A 341 21.31 -24.27 -34.29
N ALA A 342 21.15 -23.18 -33.50
CA ALA A 342 20.31 -23.19 -32.31
C ALA A 342 18.85 -23.40 -32.75
N SER A 343 18.47 -24.67 -33.00
CA SER A 343 17.08 -25.05 -33.06
C SER A 343 16.57 -25.10 -31.63
N VAL A 344 15.60 -24.24 -31.28
CA VAL A 344 14.75 -24.41 -30.11
C VAL A 344 14.26 -25.86 -30.16
N ARG A 345 14.66 -26.66 -29.18
CA ARG A 345 14.29 -28.06 -29.11
C ARG A 345 12.82 -28.17 -28.80
N GLU A 346 12.09 -28.98 -29.55
CA GLU A 346 10.65 -29.15 -29.30
C GLU A 346 10.41 -29.91 -27.98
N PRO A 347 9.38 -29.51 -27.19
CA PRO A 347 8.92 -30.30 -26.05
C PRO A 347 8.69 -31.75 -26.42
N GLY A 348 9.15 -32.69 -25.59
CA GLY A 348 9.09 -34.13 -25.88
C GLY A 348 10.38 -34.70 -26.51
N SER A 349 11.34 -33.86 -26.91
CA SER A 349 12.64 -34.33 -27.39
C SER A 349 13.51 -34.88 -26.28
N THR A 350 14.39 -35.84 -26.56
CA THR A 350 15.36 -36.38 -25.62
C THR A 350 16.56 -35.43 -25.56
N ILE A 351 16.92 -34.97 -24.38
CA ILE A 351 18.15 -34.23 -24.10
C ILE A 351 19.17 -35.14 -23.43
N THR A 352 20.43 -35.01 -23.80
CA THR A 352 21.55 -35.74 -23.18
C THR A 352 22.47 -34.78 -22.50
N VAL A 353 22.80 -35.08 -21.26
CA VAL A 353 23.71 -34.28 -20.44
C VAL A 353 25.13 -34.44 -20.95
N LYS A 354 25.80 -33.35 -21.36
CA LYS A 354 27.17 -33.37 -21.90
C LYS A 354 28.22 -33.41 -20.80
N GLU A 355 27.97 -32.70 -19.67
CA GLU A 355 28.86 -32.61 -18.51
C GLU A 355 28.03 -32.71 -17.24
N ASN A 356 28.69 -33.09 -16.11
CA ASN A 356 27.97 -33.20 -14.84
C ASN A 356 27.33 -31.87 -14.45
N ALA A 357 26.04 -31.86 -14.19
CA ALA A 357 25.26 -30.67 -13.86
C ALA A 357 24.41 -30.87 -12.62
N ASN A 358 24.09 -29.79 -11.92
CA ASN A 358 23.10 -29.83 -10.85
C ASN A 358 21.70 -29.70 -11.42
N ILE A 359 20.79 -30.56 -10.95
CA ILE A 359 19.36 -30.45 -11.19
C ILE A 359 18.77 -29.52 -10.13
N ARG A 360 18.06 -28.51 -10.55
CA ARG A 360 17.57 -27.43 -9.68
C ARG A 360 16.06 -27.28 -9.71
N SER A 361 15.50 -26.76 -8.64
CA SER A 361 14.04 -26.52 -8.48
C SER A 361 13.51 -25.33 -9.29
N GLN A 362 14.40 -24.45 -9.75
CA GLN A 362 14.08 -23.24 -10.54
C GLN A 362 15.20 -22.99 -11.56
N PRO A 363 14.95 -22.29 -12.66
CA PRO A 363 15.94 -22.00 -13.69
C PRO A 363 16.90 -20.87 -13.28
N ASN A 364 17.58 -21.05 -12.14
CA ASN A 364 18.61 -20.16 -11.64
C ASN A 364 19.64 -20.92 -10.81
N THR A 365 20.82 -20.34 -10.61
CA THR A 365 21.93 -20.95 -9.87
C THR A 365 21.76 -20.96 -8.37
N ASP A 366 20.86 -20.15 -7.83
CA ASP A 366 20.65 -19.95 -6.39
C ASP A 366 19.52 -20.82 -5.83
N SER A 367 18.75 -21.49 -6.70
CA SER A 367 17.66 -22.37 -6.30
C SER A 367 18.18 -23.70 -5.73
N ASP A 368 17.30 -24.37 -4.99
CA ASP A 368 17.61 -25.64 -4.33
C ASP A 368 18.07 -26.70 -5.33
N SER A 369 19.15 -27.40 -4.99
CA SER A 369 19.62 -28.54 -5.76
C SER A 369 18.77 -29.77 -5.42
N LEU A 370 18.05 -30.29 -6.41
CA LEU A 370 17.24 -31.50 -6.31
C LEU A 370 18.05 -32.77 -6.54
N GLY A 371 19.21 -32.65 -7.21
CA GLY A 371 20.06 -33.79 -7.54
C GLY A 371 21.21 -33.39 -8.47
N LYS A 372 21.90 -34.40 -8.98
CA LYS A 372 22.95 -34.24 -10.00
C LYS A 372 22.68 -35.13 -11.19
N ALA A 373 22.86 -34.59 -12.37
CA ALA A 373 22.92 -35.35 -13.61
C ALA A 373 24.38 -35.57 -14.00
N SER A 374 24.70 -36.76 -14.46
CA SER A 374 26.02 -37.15 -14.95
C SER A 374 26.09 -37.02 -16.46
N SER A 375 27.30 -36.84 -16.97
CA SER A 375 27.51 -36.91 -18.45
C SER A 375 27.00 -38.21 -19.01
N GLY A 376 26.15 -38.10 -20.04
CA GLY A 376 25.48 -39.25 -20.69
C GLY A 376 24.05 -39.52 -20.18
N ASP A 377 23.60 -38.93 -19.09
CA ASP A 377 22.22 -39.05 -18.65
C ASP A 377 21.27 -38.41 -19.66
N THR A 378 20.09 -39.02 -19.80
CA THR A 378 19.07 -38.56 -20.76
C THR A 378 17.78 -38.23 -20.06
N PHE A 379 17.15 -37.10 -20.45
CA PHE A 379 15.88 -36.65 -19.95
C PHE A 379 14.96 -36.24 -21.11
N THR A 380 13.65 -36.28 -20.88
CA THR A 380 12.67 -35.76 -21.85
C THR A 380 12.43 -34.27 -21.59
N LEU A 381 12.68 -33.45 -22.59
CA LEU A 381 12.52 -31.99 -22.51
C LEU A 381 11.03 -31.63 -22.39
N VAL A 382 10.69 -30.86 -21.38
CA VAL A 382 9.35 -30.27 -21.22
C VAL A 382 9.32 -28.86 -21.81
N GLU A 383 10.36 -28.07 -21.54
CA GLU A 383 10.50 -26.68 -22.01
C GLU A 383 11.98 -26.31 -22.06
N GLU A 384 12.37 -25.50 -23.04
CA GLU A 384 13.69 -24.85 -23.08
C GLU A 384 13.50 -23.35 -23.13
N LYS A 385 14.07 -22.64 -22.14
CA LYS A 385 13.96 -21.20 -22.01
C LYS A 385 15.21 -20.64 -21.33
N ASP A 386 15.72 -19.54 -21.84
CA ASP A 386 16.82 -18.75 -21.26
C ASP A 386 18.07 -19.59 -20.90
N GLY A 387 18.39 -20.60 -21.73
CA GLY A 387 19.51 -21.50 -21.52
C GLY A 387 19.28 -22.61 -20.48
N TRP A 388 18.06 -22.74 -19.97
CA TRP A 388 17.65 -23.81 -19.07
C TRP A 388 16.72 -24.81 -19.77
N CYS A 389 16.92 -26.09 -19.45
CA CYS A 389 16.05 -27.16 -19.91
C CYS A 389 15.21 -27.65 -18.73
N LYS A 390 13.88 -27.53 -18.82
CA LYS A 390 12.94 -28.12 -17.88
C LYS A 390 12.65 -29.56 -18.26
N PHE A 391 12.69 -30.46 -17.31
CA PHE A 391 12.35 -31.88 -17.47
C PHE A 391 11.82 -32.46 -16.16
N THR A 392 11.09 -33.57 -16.23
CA THR A 392 10.56 -34.24 -15.06
C THR A 392 11.67 -35.04 -14.36
N TYR A 393 11.95 -34.75 -13.10
CA TYR A 393 12.91 -35.44 -12.26
C TYR A 393 12.21 -35.95 -10.99
N ASP A 394 12.26 -37.27 -10.77
CA ASP A 394 11.63 -37.95 -9.63
C ASP A 394 10.13 -37.61 -9.45
N GLY A 395 9.42 -37.49 -10.57
CA GLY A 395 7.98 -37.18 -10.63
C GLY A 395 7.63 -35.70 -10.40
N LYS A 396 8.63 -34.79 -10.45
CA LYS A 396 8.46 -33.33 -10.36
C LYS A 396 9.12 -32.65 -11.57
N ASP A 397 8.47 -31.60 -12.08
CA ASP A 397 8.98 -30.78 -13.21
C ASP A 397 9.91 -29.68 -12.71
#